data_51b1be61c724e95be6b6ddc4a390685a
#
_entry.id   51b1be61c724e95be6b6ddc4a390685a
#
_cell.length_a   1.000
_cell.length_b   1.000
_cell.length_c   1.000
_cell.angle_alpha   90.00
_cell.angle_beta   90.00
_cell.angle_gamma   90.00
#
_symmetry.space_group_name_H-M   'P 1'
#
loop_
_entity.id
_entity.type
_entity.pdbx_description
1 polymer ?
#
loop_
_entity_poly.entity_id
_entity_poly.type
_entity_poly.pdbx_seq_one_letter_code
_entity_poly.pdbx_strand_id
1 'polypeptide(L)'
;MVAKFSPLLWAVLVFVVKPALADNFTYKQYSASSEGWKRAFVFAVAQHQTTINPGEGPPYSTTRAFQRCLSGISDAILQQQVETYVARNPSSLTEPMVVVVVKTLHDMCRSEIEKGANSAGSARY
;
A
#
# COMPACT_ATOMS: atom_id res chain seq x y z
N MET A 1 -9.57 -3.91 70.37
CA MET A 1 -9.85 -3.11 69.16
C MET A 1 -9.32 -3.86 67.96
N VAL A 2 -10.20 -4.44 67.20
CA VAL A 2 -9.82 -5.21 65.97
C VAL A 2 -9.98 -4.29 64.80
N ALA A 3 -8.87 -3.90 64.16
CA ALA A 3 -8.90 -3.14 62.91
C ALA A 3 -9.38 -4.04 61.77
N LYS A 4 -10.54 -3.73 61.20
CA LYS A 4 -11.01 -4.39 59.99
C LYS A 4 -10.19 -3.87 58.82
N PHE A 5 -9.25 -4.68 58.34
CA PHE A 5 -8.63 -4.46 57.04
C PHE A 5 -9.63 -4.86 55.96
N SER A 6 -10.16 -3.85 55.27
CA SER A 6 -10.86 -4.07 54.01
C SER A 6 -9.86 -4.49 52.94
N PRO A 7 -10.05 -5.62 52.26
CA PRO A 7 -9.25 -5.91 51.09
C PRO A 7 -9.73 -5.01 49.97
N LEU A 8 -8.95 -3.99 49.63
CA LEU A 8 -9.10 -3.23 48.38
C LEU A 8 -8.91 -4.21 47.21
N LEU A 9 -10.01 -4.56 46.58
CA LEU A 9 -10.00 -5.24 45.30
C LEU A 9 -9.31 -4.35 44.27
N TRP A 10 -8.06 -4.67 43.97
CA TRP A 10 -7.36 -4.19 42.81
C TRP A 10 -7.98 -4.87 41.58
N ALA A 11 -8.97 -4.23 40.99
CA ALA A 11 -9.40 -4.59 39.65
C ALA A 11 -8.29 -4.25 38.69
N VAL A 12 -7.45 -5.24 38.37
CA VAL A 12 -6.49 -5.14 37.28
C VAL A 12 -7.31 -5.08 35.98
N LEU A 13 -7.51 -3.87 35.48
CA LEU A 13 -8.04 -3.65 34.15
C LEU A 13 -6.98 -4.14 33.15
N VAL A 14 -7.09 -5.39 32.76
CA VAL A 14 -6.31 -5.94 31.64
C VAL A 14 -6.85 -5.28 30.39
N PHE A 15 -6.23 -4.19 29.97
CA PHE A 15 -6.41 -3.68 28.61
C PHE A 15 -5.85 -4.73 27.66
N VAL A 16 -6.73 -5.53 27.09
CA VAL A 16 -6.40 -6.36 25.94
C VAL A 16 -6.17 -5.41 24.77
N VAL A 17 -4.95 -4.92 24.64
CA VAL A 17 -4.51 -4.21 23.45
C VAL A 17 -4.47 -5.25 22.35
N LYS A 18 -5.51 -5.30 21.53
CA LYS A 18 -5.45 -6.08 20.28
C LYS A 18 -4.29 -5.49 19.47
N PRO A 19 -3.34 -6.32 19.02
CA PRO A 19 -2.28 -5.82 18.17
C PRO A 19 -2.92 -5.20 16.91
N ALA A 20 -2.69 -3.91 16.70
CA ALA A 20 -3.23 -3.14 15.57
C ALA A 20 -2.76 -3.65 14.18
N LEU A 21 -1.84 -4.62 14.16
CA LEU A 21 -1.31 -5.29 12.97
C LEU A 21 -2.22 -6.40 12.44
N ALA A 22 -3.30 -6.79 13.15
CA ALA A 22 -4.20 -7.87 12.74
C ALA A 22 -5.28 -7.43 11.75
N ASP A 23 -5.59 -6.14 11.69
CA ASP A 23 -6.59 -5.60 10.77
C ASP A 23 -5.88 -5.00 9.54
N ASN A 24 -6.00 -5.67 8.41
CA ASN A 24 -5.52 -5.14 7.15
C ASN A 24 -6.19 -3.78 6.88
N PHE A 25 -5.37 -2.76 6.66
CA PHE A 25 -5.85 -1.47 6.20
C PHE A 25 -6.41 -1.62 4.78
N THR A 26 -7.73 -1.45 4.66
CA THR A 26 -8.48 -1.66 3.41
C THR A 26 -8.94 -0.34 2.79
N TYR A 27 -9.54 -0.42 1.60
CA TYR A 27 -10.12 0.76 0.94
C TYR A 27 -11.16 1.47 1.80
N LYS A 28 -11.89 0.77 2.66
CA LYS A 28 -12.86 1.38 3.56
C LYS A 28 -12.20 2.39 4.51
N GLN A 29 -11.11 2.03 5.16
CA GLN A 29 -10.36 2.92 6.04
C GLN A 29 -9.68 4.05 5.25
N TYR A 30 -9.13 3.72 4.08
CA TYR A 30 -8.55 4.69 3.16
C TYR A 30 -9.57 5.76 2.75
N SER A 31 -10.76 5.35 2.30
CA SER A 31 -11.81 6.27 1.83
C SER A 31 -12.33 7.20 2.93
N ALA A 32 -12.28 6.75 4.19
CA ALA A 32 -12.67 7.55 5.36
C ALA A 32 -11.58 8.53 5.81
N SER A 33 -10.38 8.47 5.24
CA SER A 33 -9.25 9.33 5.60
C SER A 33 -9.33 10.68 4.90
N SER A 34 -8.58 11.68 5.42
CA SER A 34 -8.49 13.00 4.79
C SER A 34 -7.84 12.93 3.40
N GLU A 35 -8.15 13.89 2.53
CA GLU A 35 -7.58 13.96 1.18
C GLU A 35 -6.04 14.01 1.20
N GLY A 36 -5.46 14.81 2.10
CA GLY A 36 -4.02 14.91 2.26
C GLY A 36 -3.38 13.58 2.66
N TRP A 37 -4.02 12.86 3.56
CA TRP A 37 -3.54 11.55 3.99
C TRP A 37 -3.62 10.53 2.85
N LYS A 38 -4.73 10.49 2.11
CA LYS A 38 -4.91 9.60 0.95
C LYS A 38 -3.82 9.81 -0.10
N ARG A 39 -3.55 11.07 -0.45
CA ARG A 39 -2.48 11.42 -1.39
C ARG A 39 -1.11 10.99 -0.90
N ALA A 40 -0.79 11.30 0.37
CA ALA A 40 0.48 10.93 0.97
C ALA A 40 0.68 9.41 0.99
N PHE A 41 -0.35 8.66 1.33
CA PHE A 41 -0.30 7.20 1.35
C PHE A 41 -0.02 6.62 -0.04
N VAL A 42 -0.80 7.01 -1.04
CA VAL A 42 -0.64 6.52 -2.42
C VAL A 42 0.74 6.91 -2.97
N PHE A 43 1.16 8.13 -2.73
CA PHE A 43 2.48 8.61 -3.15
C PHE A 43 3.63 7.85 -2.49
N ALA A 44 3.52 7.57 -1.20
CA ALA A 44 4.54 6.80 -0.48
C ALA A 44 4.67 5.37 -1.01
N VAL A 45 3.54 4.70 -1.30
CA VAL A 45 3.55 3.37 -1.90
C VAL A 45 4.16 3.42 -3.31
N ALA A 46 3.79 4.41 -4.12
CA ALA A 46 4.34 4.59 -5.46
C ALA A 46 5.86 4.85 -5.42
N GLN A 47 6.32 5.72 -4.54
CA GLN A 47 7.75 5.96 -4.33
C GLN A 47 8.49 4.70 -3.91
N HIS A 48 7.93 3.93 -2.99
CA HIS A 48 8.52 2.67 -2.58
C HIS A 48 8.72 1.74 -3.78
N GLN A 49 7.75 1.62 -4.68
CA GLN A 49 7.86 0.78 -5.87
C GLN A 49 8.94 1.27 -6.85
N THR A 50 9.23 2.56 -6.89
CA THR A 50 10.29 3.13 -7.73
C THR A 50 11.68 3.05 -7.09
N THR A 51 11.76 2.79 -5.79
CA THR A 51 13.01 2.77 -5.01
C THR A 51 13.39 1.39 -4.52
N ILE A 52 12.50 0.40 -4.56
CA ILE A 52 12.86 -0.98 -4.33
C ILE A 52 13.96 -1.32 -5.34
N ASN A 53 15.15 -1.48 -4.82
CA ASN A 53 16.30 -1.84 -5.63
C ASN A 53 16.67 -3.29 -5.33
N PRO A 54 16.17 -4.22 -6.09
CA PRO A 54 16.38 -5.63 -5.85
C PRO A 54 17.67 -6.17 -6.45
N GLY A 55 18.65 -5.44 -6.72
CA GLY A 55 19.83 -5.95 -7.35
C GLY A 55 19.66 -6.20 -8.88
N GLU A 56 20.59 -6.85 -9.54
CA GLU A 56 20.56 -7.06 -11.01
C GLU A 56 19.64 -8.23 -11.39
N GLY A 57 18.77 -8.01 -12.38
CA GLY A 57 17.92 -9.07 -12.90
C GLY A 57 16.49 -8.64 -13.26
N PRO A 58 15.56 -9.58 -13.55
CA PRO A 58 14.19 -9.29 -13.97
C PRO A 58 13.41 -8.31 -13.11
N PRO A 59 13.52 -8.29 -11.77
CA PRO A 59 12.85 -7.31 -10.93
C PRO A 59 13.23 -5.85 -11.23
N TYR A 60 14.43 -5.59 -11.73
CA TYR A 60 14.84 -4.23 -12.13
C TYR A 60 14.05 -3.68 -13.29
N SER A 61 13.65 -4.52 -14.24
CA SER A 61 12.87 -4.07 -15.39
C SER A 61 11.56 -3.47 -14.93
N THR A 62 10.92 -4.04 -13.92
CA THR A 62 9.68 -3.53 -13.33
C THR A 62 9.90 -2.23 -12.56
N THR A 63 10.94 -2.15 -11.73
CA THR A 63 11.27 -0.91 -11.01
C THR A 63 11.58 0.23 -11.99
N ARG A 64 12.37 -0.01 -13.02
CA ARG A 64 12.67 0.98 -14.07
C ARG A 64 11.42 1.37 -14.87
N ALA A 65 10.54 0.42 -15.14
CA ALA A 65 9.28 0.70 -15.79
C ALA A 65 8.41 1.65 -14.95
N PHE A 66 8.32 1.43 -13.65
CA PHE A 66 7.65 2.36 -12.74
C PHE A 66 8.32 3.73 -12.72
N GLN A 67 9.63 3.80 -12.64
CA GLN A 67 10.36 5.07 -12.68
C GLN A 67 10.03 5.88 -13.95
N ARG A 68 10.00 5.25 -15.12
CA ARG A 68 9.64 5.92 -16.38
C ARG A 68 8.17 6.30 -16.43
N CYS A 69 7.29 5.37 -16.09
CA CYS A 69 5.83 5.55 -16.15
C CYS A 69 5.34 6.62 -15.19
N LEU A 70 5.87 6.65 -13.97
CA LEU A 70 5.41 7.54 -12.90
C LEU A 70 6.14 8.89 -12.88
N SER A 71 7.13 9.09 -13.74
CA SER A 71 7.85 10.35 -13.86
C SER A 71 6.89 11.49 -14.21
N GLY A 72 6.84 12.52 -13.38
CA GLY A 72 6.00 13.69 -13.58
C GLY A 72 4.51 13.51 -13.23
N ILE A 73 4.10 12.34 -12.73
CA ILE A 73 2.73 12.13 -12.27
C ILE A 73 2.56 12.72 -10.87
N SER A 74 1.50 13.53 -10.67
CA SER A 74 1.18 14.11 -9.38
C SER A 74 0.52 13.11 -8.43
N ASP A 75 0.61 13.38 -7.13
CA ASP A 75 -0.08 12.62 -6.09
C ASP A 75 -1.62 12.62 -6.28
N ALA A 76 -2.17 13.74 -6.73
CA ALA A 76 -3.60 13.85 -7.03
C ALA A 76 -4.03 12.92 -8.18
N ILE A 77 -3.23 12.82 -9.23
CA ILE A 77 -3.48 11.88 -10.34
C ILE A 77 -3.36 10.43 -9.86
N LEU A 78 -2.35 10.11 -9.06
CA LEU A 78 -2.20 8.77 -8.49
C LEU A 78 -3.42 8.38 -7.64
N GLN A 79 -3.89 9.28 -6.78
CA GLN A 79 -5.09 9.08 -5.98
C GLN A 79 -6.30 8.78 -6.87
N GLN A 80 -6.53 9.61 -7.88
CA GLN A 80 -7.63 9.43 -8.83
C GLN A 80 -7.57 8.08 -9.55
N GLN A 81 -6.40 7.65 -9.95
CA GLN A 81 -6.21 6.35 -10.60
C GLN A 81 -6.54 5.19 -9.68
N VAL A 82 -6.14 5.26 -8.40
CA VAL A 82 -6.49 4.26 -7.40
C VAL A 82 -8.02 4.17 -7.22
N GLU A 83 -8.69 5.30 -7.07
CA GLU A 83 -10.14 5.35 -6.91
C GLU A 83 -10.87 4.81 -8.16
N THR A 84 -10.37 5.12 -9.35
CA THR A 84 -10.88 4.60 -10.61
C THR A 84 -10.66 3.08 -10.72
N TYR A 85 -9.49 2.60 -10.30
CA TYR A 85 -9.19 1.16 -10.29
C TYR A 85 -10.16 0.40 -9.38
N VAL A 86 -10.39 0.88 -8.17
CA VAL A 86 -11.32 0.26 -7.21
C VAL A 86 -12.76 0.25 -7.76
N ALA A 87 -13.20 1.34 -8.40
CA ALA A 87 -14.52 1.41 -9.01
C ALA A 87 -14.72 0.35 -10.11
N ARG A 88 -13.67 0.04 -10.88
CA ARG A 88 -13.68 -0.99 -11.92
C ARG A 88 -13.44 -2.40 -11.40
N ASN A 89 -12.88 -2.54 -10.21
CA ASN A 89 -12.51 -3.82 -9.60
C ASN A 89 -13.08 -3.92 -8.17
N PRO A 90 -14.40 -4.18 -8.01
CA PRO A 90 -15.03 -4.20 -6.69
C PRO A 90 -14.46 -5.22 -5.71
N SER A 91 -13.84 -6.30 -6.20
CA SER A 91 -13.14 -7.28 -5.36
C SER A 91 -11.97 -6.69 -4.57
N SER A 92 -11.41 -5.57 -5.04
CA SER A 92 -10.31 -4.87 -4.35
C SER A 92 -10.74 -4.17 -3.06
N LEU A 93 -12.04 -4.01 -2.80
CA LEU A 93 -12.55 -3.39 -1.58
C LEU A 93 -12.14 -4.13 -0.29
N THR A 94 -11.92 -5.43 -0.37
CA THR A 94 -11.53 -6.29 0.76
C THR A 94 -10.03 -6.60 0.81
N GLU A 95 -9.28 -6.16 -0.17
CA GLU A 95 -7.82 -6.36 -0.22
C GLU A 95 -7.08 -5.33 0.66
N PRO A 96 -5.87 -5.66 1.13
CA PRO A 96 -5.01 -4.67 1.77
C PRO A 96 -4.75 -3.48 0.84
N MET A 97 -4.86 -2.26 1.36
CA MET A 97 -4.78 -1.05 0.53
C MET A 97 -3.45 -0.90 -0.22
N VAL A 98 -2.36 -1.35 0.38
CA VAL A 98 -1.04 -1.39 -0.30
C VAL A 98 -1.11 -2.24 -1.57
N VAL A 99 -1.75 -3.40 -1.50
CA VAL A 99 -1.92 -4.29 -2.65
C VAL A 99 -2.76 -3.63 -3.74
N VAL A 100 -3.83 -2.93 -3.35
CA VAL A 100 -4.69 -2.17 -4.28
C VAL A 100 -3.88 -1.10 -5.02
N VAL A 101 -3.06 -0.33 -4.31
CA VAL A 101 -2.19 0.67 -4.93
C VAL A 101 -1.20 0.03 -5.89
N VAL A 102 -0.52 -1.04 -5.47
CA VAL A 102 0.45 -1.75 -6.33
C VAL A 102 -0.22 -2.30 -7.59
N LYS A 103 -1.39 -2.91 -7.49
CA LYS A 103 -2.17 -3.37 -8.65
C LYS A 103 -2.55 -2.22 -9.58
N THR A 104 -2.94 -1.08 -9.03
CA THR A 104 -3.22 0.14 -9.81
C THR A 104 -1.99 0.60 -10.59
N LEU A 105 -0.83 0.64 -9.95
CA LEU A 105 0.43 1.02 -10.60
C LEU A 105 0.80 0.05 -11.73
N HIS A 106 0.63 -1.25 -11.53
CA HIS A 106 0.83 -2.25 -12.58
C HIS A 106 -0.12 -2.06 -13.76
N ASP A 107 -1.37 -1.72 -13.49
CA ASP A 107 -2.36 -1.44 -14.55
C ASP A 107 -1.99 -0.18 -15.35
N MET A 108 -1.65 0.91 -14.66
CA MET A 108 -1.22 2.17 -15.27
C MET A 108 0.05 2.03 -16.12
N CYS A 109 1.00 1.26 -15.63
CA CYS A 109 2.35 1.16 -16.20
C CYS A 109 2.56 -0.08 -17.06
N ARG A 110 1.50 -0.80 -17.38
CA ARG A 110 1.54 -2.07 -18.12
C ARG A 110 2.40 -2.01 -19.38
N SER A 111 2.21 -0.99 -20.21
CA SER A 111 2.97 -0.86 -21.44
C SER A 111 4.47 -0.69 -21.24
N GLU A 112 4.88 0.04 -20.20
CA GLU A 112 6.29 0.20 -19.86
C GLU A 112 6.90 -1.08 -19.27
N ILE A 113 6.12 -1.83 -18.49
CA ILE A 113 6.53 -3.11 -17.94
C ILE A 113 6.74 -4.13 -19.07
N GLU A 114 5.81 -4.20 -20.03
CA GLU A 114 5.90 -5.10 -21.19
C GLU A 114 7.09 -4.76 -22.10
N LYS A 115 7.35 -3.47 -22.35
CA LYS A 115 8.54 -3.04 -23.10
C LYS A 115 9.83 -3.48 -22.40
N GLY A 116 9.91 -3.34 -21.09
CA GLY A 116 11.07 -3.76 -20.31
C GLY A 116 11.30 -5.28 -20.38
N ALA A 117 10.24 -6.08 -20.28
CA ALA A 117 10.30 -7.54 -20.39
C ALA A 117 10.77 -7.99 -21.77
N ASN A 118 10.28 -7.36 -22.84
CA ASN A 118 10.67 -7.69 -24.22
C ASN A 118 12.14 -7.33 -24.50
N SER A 119 12.61 -6.20 -24.00
CA SER A 119 14.03 -5.80 -24.13
C SER A 119 14.96 -6.76 -23.41
N ALA A 120 14.60 -7.30 -22.25
CA ALA A 120 15.37 -8.30 -21.52
C ALA A 120 15.41 -9.66 -22.25
N GLY A 121 14.35 -9.99 -23.01
CA GLY A 121 14.30 -11.20 -23.85
C GLY A 121 15.21 -11.13 -25.09
N SER A 122 15.36 -9.96 -25.70
CA SER A 122 16.21 -9.75 -26.87
C SER A 122 17.72 -9.79 -26.60
N ALA A 123 18.14 -9.58 -25.34
CA ALA A 123 19.54 -9.58 -24.97
C ALA A 123 20.14 -10.98 -24.73
N ARG A 124 19.38 -12.04 -24.99
CA ARG A 124 19.78 -13.45 -24.75
C ARG A 124 20.15 -14.21 -26.04
N TYR A 125 20.32 -13.55 -27.16
CA TYR A 125 20.75 -14.16 -28.42
C TYR A 125 22.05 -13.54 -28.92
#